data_3752b6a6f5bd53173762f093f60c6d10
#
_entry.id   3752b6a6f5bd53173762f093f60c6d10
#
_cell.length_a   1.000
_cell.length_b   1.000
_cell.length_c   1.000
_cell.angle_alpha   90.00
_cell.angle_beta   90.00
_cell.angle_gamma   90.00
#
_symmetry.space_group_name_H-M   'P 1'
#
loop_
_entity.id
_entity.type
_entity.pdbx_description
1 polymer ?
#
loop_
_entity_poly.entity_id
_entity_poly.type
_entity_poly.pdbx_seq_one_letter_code
_entity_poly.pdbx_strand_id
1 'polypeptide(L)'
;MPQPQPQPSVTDQPPHRPDQPPHRPDQPPHRPGQSSGRPGRPVHRLVPSPAGRIHLVEQGSGPLVLLVHGFPESWYSWRHQLPALAAAGFRAAAVDVRGYGRSSRPDAVDAYRMLDLVADAVAVVEALGERTAVVVGHDWGANIAAHSALLRPDVFRAVGLLSVPYTPPGGPRPSEAFAAMSDPAGPFAGQEFYVSYFQEPGRAEAEIEPDVRGWLAGLYAALSAGTMPGPQEPDPHFVAPGGRMRDRFPDPGRLPSWLTEEVLDVYAGEFERTGTTGALNRYRCMDRDWADLAAHEGAPITQPSLFLGGGLDASTTWLSDAIEAFPKTLPGLSASHVLDGCGHWLQQERPEETNRLLTEWLTGLPS
;
A
#
# COMPACT_ATOMS: atom_id res chain seq x y z
N MET A 1 -20.07 43.72 82.22
CA MET A 1 -19.66 42.41 81.77
C MET A 1 -18.39 42.53 80.88
N PRO A 2 -17.26 42.03 81.33
CA PRO A 2 -15.96 42.25 80.66
C PRO A 2 -15.77 41.21 79.54
N GLN A 3 -15.19 41.68 78.49
CA GLN A 3 -14.71 40.84 77.39
C GLN A 3 -13.40 40.06 77.74
N PRO A 4 -13.17 38.85 77.25
CA PRO A 4 -11.92 38.15 77.48
C PRO A 4 -10.86 38.59 76.44
N GLN A 5 -9.65 38.71 76.95
CA GLN A 5 -8.42 39.01 76.18
C GLN A 5 -7.94 37.83 75.39
N PRO A 6 -7.22 38.02 74.23
CA PRO A 6 -6.66 36.97 73.46
C PRO A 6 -5.33 36.46 74.06
N GLN A 7 -5.11 35.13 73.97
CA GLN A 7 -3.83 34.44 74.30
C GLN A 7 -2.82 34.57 73.20
N PRO A 8 -1.52 34.49 73.49
CA PRO A 8 -0.46 34.67 72.51
C PRO A 8 -0.19 33.40 71.62
N SER A 9 0.10 33.72 70.41
CA SER A 9 0.47 32.76 69.34
C SER A 9 1.73 31.99 69.63
N VAL A 10 1.69 30.68 69.32
CA VAL A 10 2.77 29.74 69.34
C VAL A 10 3.71 30.01 68.18
N THR A 11 5.01 30.05 68.49
CA THR A 11 6.16 30.29 67.60
C THR A 11 6.22 29.44 66.36
N ASP A 12 6.51 30.08 65.23
CA ASP A 12 6.95 29.55 63.97
C ASP A 12 8.24 28.67 64.09
N GLN A 13 8.16 27.39 63.72
CA GLN A 13 9.30 26.62 63.35
C GLN A 13 9.33 26.49 61.81
N PRO A 14 10.50 26.65 61.15
CA PRO A 14 10.62 26.49 59.71
C PRO A 14 10.49 25.02 59.30
N PRO A 15 9.94 24.71 58.10
CA PRO A 15 9.75 23.35 57.67
C PRO A 15 11.09 22.65 57.34
N HIS A 16 11.22 21.42 57.81
CA HIS A 16 12.29 20.52 57.46
C HIS A 16 12.36 20.30 55.92
N ARG A 17 13.51 20.58 55.34
CA ARG A 17 13.84 20.13 53.97
C ARG A 17 14.03 18.61 53.98
N PRO A 18 13.42 17.86 53.03
CA PRO A 18 13.72 16.47 52.87
C PRO A 18 15.12 16.31 52.29
N ASP A 19 15.84 15.32 52.80
CA ASP A 19 17.22 14.92 52.41
C ASP A 19 17.31 14.64 50.90
N GLN A 20 18.28 15.25 50.23
CA GLN A 20 18.65 14.93 48.87
C GLN A 20 19.28 13.52 48.84
N PRO A 21 18.89 12.67 47.86
CA PRO A 21 19.55 11.39 47.67
C PRO A 21 21.02 11.61 47.20
N PRO A 22 21.94 10.69 47.53
CA PRO A 22 23.34 10.83 47.21
C PRO A 22 23.58 10.88 45.69
N HIS A 23 24.49 11.77 45.27
CA HIS A 23 25.01 11.88 43.92
C HIS A 23 25.48 10.53 43.40
N ARG A 24 24.86 10.05 42.31
CA ARG A 24 25.43 8.97 41.50
C ARG A 24 26.63 9.51 40.73
N PRO A 25 27.76 8.74 40.68
CA PRO A 25 28.90 9.14 39.86
C PRO A 25 28.53 9.22 38.40
N ASP A 26 29.11 10.19 37.70
CA ASP A 26 28.95 10.47 36.30
C ASP A 26 29.10 9.21 35.44
N GLN A 27 28.03 8.83 34.74
CA GLN A 27 28.14 7.85 33.67
C GLN A 27 28.88 8.49 32.49
N PRO A 28 29.86 7.79 31.88
CA PRO A 28 30.55 8.30 30.70
C PRO A 28 29.56 8.49 29.56
N PRO A 29 29.78 9.47 28.65
CA PRO A 29 28.89 9.74 27.53
C PRO A 29 28.73 8.48 26.67
N HIS A 30 27.49 8.10 26.42
CA HIS A 30 27.15 7.02 25.50
C HIS A 30 27.81 7.30 24.14
N ARG A 31 28.82 6.53 23.78
CA ARG A 31 29.29 6.40 22.41
C ARG A 31 28.12 5.81 21.60
N PRO A 32 27.78 6.34 20.41
CA PRO A 32 26.87 5.68 19.51
C PRO A 32 27.53 4.35 19.08
N GLY A 33 27.16 3.28 19.76
CA GLY A 33 27.58 1.94 19.44
C GLY A 33 26.87 1.51 18.16
N GLN A 34 27.65 1.04 17.21
CA GLN A 34 27.14 0.23 16.09
C GLN A 34 26.34 -0.94 16.68
N SER A 35 25.02 -0.83 16.67
CA SER A 35 24.15 -1.93 17.00
C SER A 35 24.13 -2.88 15.81
N SER A 36 24.90 -3.96 15.87
CA SER A 36 24.60 -5.20 15.17
C SER A 36 23.30 -5.76 15.77
N GLY A 37 22.18 -5.03 15.54
CA GLY A 37 20.90 -5.32 16.14
C GLY A 37 20.07 -6.17 15.20
N ARG A 38 19.52 -7.27 15.72
CA ARG A 38 18.34 -7.92 15.14
C ARG A 38 17.31 -6.84 14.77
N PRO A 39 16.68 -6.90 13.60
CA PRO A 39 15.63 -5.95 13.24
C PRO A 39 14.61 -5.89 14.38
N GLY A 40 14.30 -4.67 14.86
CA GLY A 40 13.34 -4.45 15.94
C GLY A 40 11.99 -5.10 15.60
N ARG A 41 11.14 -5.32 16.60
CA ARG A 41 9.77 -5.84 16.34
C ARG A 41 8.99 -4.80 15.52
N PRO A 42 8.08 -5.26 14.62
CA PRO A 42 7.14 -4.37 13.94
C PRO A 42 6.33 -3.53 14.95
N VAL A 43 6.18 -2.24 14.67
CA VAL A 43 5.43 -1.28 15.49
C VAL A 43 4.25 -0.74 14.72
N HIS A 44 3.04 -0.90 15.27
CA HIS A 44 1.82 -0.34 14.71
C HIS A 44 1.64 1.12 15.14
N ARG A 45 1.28 1.99 14.19
CA ARG A 45 0.97 3.39 14.44
C ARG A 45 -0.32 3.81 13.74
N LEU A 46 -0.94 4.85 14.30
CA LEU A 46 -2.00 5.62 13.66
C LEU A 46 -1.49 7.06 13.56
N VAL A 47 -1.36 7.56 12.35
CA VAL A 47 -0.89 8.92 12.09
C VAL A 47 -1.99 9.77 11.47
N PRO A 48 -2.03 11.09 11.74
CA PRO A 48 -3.01 11.98 11.13
C PRO A 48 -2.82 12.05 9.61
N SER A 49 -3.92 12.21 8.88
CA SER A 49 -3.97 12.44 7.45
C SER A 49 -5.18 13.31 7.08
N PRO A 50 -5.28 13.83 5.85
CA PRO A 50 -6.46 14.56 5.40
C PRO A 50 -7.78 13.79 5.54
N ALA A 51 -7.74 12.46 5.43
CA ALA A 51 -8.91 11.60 5.63
C ALA A 51 -9.23 11.29 7.11
N GLY A 52 -8.44 11.80 8.02
CA GLY A 52 -8.54 11.53 9.47
C GLY A 52 -7.28 10.84 9.99
N ARG A 53 -7.05 9.57 9.68
CA ARG A 53 -5.84 8.84 10.11
C ARG A 53 -5.49 7.72 9.14
N ILE A 54 -4.19 7.46 9.03
CA ILE A 54 -3.63 6.30 8.34
C ILE A 54 -2.99 5.37 9.37
N HIS A 55 -3.31 4.09 9.29
CA HIS A 55 -2.60 3.05 10.01
C HIS A 55 -1.37 2.63 9.21
N LEU A 56 -0.29 2.35 9.92
CA LEU A 56 0.92 1.78 9.34
C LEU A 56 1.60 0.83 10.31
N VAL A 57 2.43 -0.03 9.75
CA VAL A 57 3.36 -0.89 10.50
C VAL A 57 4.77 -0.56 10.05
N GLU A 58 5.63 -0.17 11.00
CA GLU A 58 7.02 0.16 10.71
C GLU A 58 7.99 -0.80 11.37
N GLN A 59 9.15 -1.00 10.73
CA GLN A 59 10.25 -1.79 11.24
C GLN A 59 11.58 -1.24 10.75
N GLY A 60 12.61 -1.32 11.60
CA GLY A 60 13.96 -0.87 11.27
C GLY A 60 14.22 0.60 11.59
N SER A 61 15.36 1.09 11.10
CA SER A 61 15.83 2.46 11.23
C SER A 61 16.72 2.82 10.03
N GLY A 62 16.87 4.11 9.74
CA GLY A 62 17.60 4.60 8.57
C GLY A 62 16.70 5.30 7.58
N PRO A 63 17.08 5.43 6.30
CA PRO A 63 16.25 6.09 5.28
C PRO A 63 14.87 5.44 5.17
N LEU A 64 13.82 6.28 5.06
CA LEU A 64 12.44 5.81 5.01
C LEU A 64 12.10 5.19 3.64
N VAL A 65 11.51 3.99 3.70
CA VAL A 65 10.86 3.32 2.56
C VAL A 65 9.38 3.14 2.91
N LEU A 66 8.51 3.85 2.19
CA LEU A 66 7.06 3.76 2.31
C LEU A 66 6.53 2.66 1.38
N LEU A 67 5.81 1.68 1.93
CA LEU A 67 5.27 0.53 1.21
C LEU A 67 3.74 0.66 1.11
N VAL A 68 3.22 0.67 -0.12
CA VAL A 68 1.81 0.92 -0.43
C VAL A 68 1.21 -0.29 -1.14
N HIS A 69 0.22 -0.93 -0.52
CA HIS A 69 -0.47 -2.10 -1.07
C HIS A 69 -1.56 -1.72 -2.07
N GLY A 70 -2.09 -2.71 -2.78
CA GLY A 70 -3.22 -2.59 -3.69
C GLY A 70 -4.51 -3.26 -3.21
N PHE A 71 -5.34 -3.67 -4.18
CA PHE A 71 -6.62 -4.34 -3.91
C PHE A 71 -6.48 -5.86 -4.14
N PRO A 72 -7.09 -6.67 -3.31
CA PRO A 72 -7.70 -6.43 -2.03
C PRO A 72 -6.75 -6.79 -0.87
N GLU A 73 -5.75 -5.99 -0.63
CA GLU A 73 -4.69 -6.25 0.34
C GLU A 73 -4.77 -5.36 1.61
N SER A 74 -3.71 -5.35 2.39
CA SER A 74 -3.45 -4.47 3.54
C SER A 74 -1.93 -4.32 3.73
N TRP A 75 -1.49 -3.59 4.78
CA TRP A 75 -0.08 -3.56 5.17
C TRP A 75 0.56 -4.96 5.25
N TYR A 76 -0.24 -5.99 5.51
CA TYR A 76 0.21 -7.36 5.73
C TYR A 76 0.79 -8.03 4.48
N SER A 77 0.49 -7.52 3.29
CA SER A 77 1.12 -7.96 2.04
C SER A 77 2.63 -7.72 2.01
N TRP A 78 3.10 -6.77 2.83
CA TRP A 78 4.50 -6.41 2.98
C TRP A 78 5.21 -7.10 4.17
N ARG A 79 4.57 -8.11 4.79
CA ARG A 79 5.11 -8.81 5.97
C ARG A 79 6.49 -9.43 5.77
N HIS A 80 6.85 -9.78 4.54
CA HIS A 80 8.16 -10.33 4.17
C HIS A 80 9.19 -9.24 3.87
N GLN A 81 8.76 -8.09 3.35
CA GLN A 81 9.61 -6.96 2.98
C GLN A 81 10.03 -6.13 4.21
N LEU A 82 9.12 -5.94 5.17
CA LEU A 82 9.39 -5.18 6.39
C LEU A 82 10.67 -5.66 7.12
N PRO A 83 10.83 -6.94 7.50
CA PRO A 83 12.04 -7.41 8.17
C PRO A 83 13.27 -7.42 7.27
N ALA A 84 13.12 -7.67 5.95
CA ALA A 84 14.22 -7.69 5.01
C ALA A 84 14.84 -6.30 4.83
N LEU A 85 14.00 -5.28 4.62
CA LEU A 85 14.44 -3.90 4.49
C LEU A 85 15.02 -3.36 5.81
N ALA A 86 14.42 -3.72 6.94
CA ALA A 86 14.97 -3.38 8.25
C ALA A 86 16.36 -3.98 8.49
N ALA A 87 16.58 -5.23 8.07
CA ALA A 87 17.89 -5.89 8.15
C ALA A 87 18.92 -5.26 7.20
N ALA A 88 18.48 -4.68 6.09
CA ALA A 88 19.30 -3.94 5.14
C ALA A 88 19.61 -2.49 5.56
N GLY A 89 19.12 -2.04 6.73
CA GLY A 89 19.40 -0.71 7.27
C GLY A 89 18.42 0.38 6.85
N PHE A 90 17.23 0.02 6.42
CA PHE A 90 16.15 0.95 6.11
C PHE A 90 15.09 0.99 7.21
N ARG A 91 14.39 2.11 7.31
CA ARG A 91 13.13 2.22 8.04
C ARG A 91 11.99 1.93 7.08
N ALA A 92 11.45 0.73 7.10
CA ALA A 92 10.34 0.33 6.26
C ALA A 92 9.01 0.62 6.98
N ALA A 93 8.06 1.25 6.28
CA ALA A 93 6.73 1.58 6.80
C ALA A 93 5.66 1.14 5.78
N ALA A 94 4.90 0.10 6.10
CA ALA A 94 3.79 -0.40 5.30
C ALA A 94 2.47 0.19 5.79
N VAL A 95 1.75 0.90 4.94
CA VAL A 95 0.47 1.53 5.28
C VAL A 95 -0.71 0.61 5.00
N ASP A 96 -1.81 0.78 5.74
CA ASP A 96 -3.14 0.49 5.20
C ASP A 96 -3.59 1.71 4.41
N VAL A 97 -3.83 1.54 3.12
CA VAL A 97 -4.35 2.62 2.27
C VAL A 97 -5.72 3.08 2.79
N ARG A 98 -6.07 4.35 2.57
CA ARG A 98 -7.42 4.89 2.85
C ARG A 98 -8.49 3.92 2.33
N GLY A 99 -9.47 3.59 3.18
CA GLY A 99 -10.51 2.62 2.86
C GLY A 99 -10.23 1.18 3.29
N TYR A 100 -9.00 0.89 3.71
CA TYR A 100 -8.54 -0.45 4.08
C TYR A 100 -8.15 -0.55 5.55
N GLY A 101 -8.14 -1.75 6.06
CA GLY A 101 -7.55 -2.10 7.34
C GLY A 101 -8.01 -1.19 8.47
N ARG A 102 -7.06 -0.58 9.18
CA ARG A 102 -7.33 0.30 10.33
C ARG A 102 -7.29 1.79 9.97
N SER A 103 -7.11 2.12 8.69
CA SER A 103 -7.16 3.50 8.20
C SER A 103 -8.58 4.04 8.12
N SER A 104 -8.71 5.37 7.98
CA SER A 104 -9.99 6.04 7.81
C SER A 104 -10.68 5.60 6.51
N ARG A 105 -12.02 5.54 6.57
CA ARG A 105 -12.90 5.10 5.49
C ARG A 105 -14.02 6.11 5.27
N PRO A 106 -13.76 7.22 4.57
CA PRO A 106 -14.81 8.13 4.18
C PRO A 106 -15.87 7.44 3.29
N ASP A 107 -17.14 7.79 3.48
CA ASP A 107 -18.23 7.21 2.66
C ASP A 107 -18.24 7.74 1.23
N ALA A 108 -17.82 9.01 1.05
CA ALA A 108 -17.85 9.68 -0.23
C ALA A 108 -16.84 9.08 -1.22
N VAL A 109 -17.28 8.71 -2.43
CA VAL A 109 -16.42 8.23 -3.51
C VAL A 109 -15.30 9.23 -3.81
N ASP A 110 -15.61 10.53 -3.85
CA ASP A 110 -14.65 11.60 -4.15
C ASP A 110 -13.48 11.69 -3.16
N ALA A 111 -13.62 11.10 -1.97
CA ALA A 111 -12.52 11.04 -1.01
C ALA A 111 -11.42 10.02 -1.39
N TYR A 112 -11.57 9.28 -2.48
CA TYR A 112 -10.62 8.25 -2.94
C TYR A 112 -9.89 8.63 -4.23
N ARG A 113 -9.87 9.91 -4.58
CA ARG A 113 -9.12 10.43 -5.72
C ARG A 113 -7.63 10.24 -5.54
N MET A 114 -6.90 10.12 -6.64
CA MET A 114 -5.44 9.95 -6.60
C MET A 114 -4.74 11.09 -5.83
N LEU A 115 -5.18 12.33 -6.00
CA LEU A 115 -4.62 13.49 -5.28
C LEU A 115 -4.75 13.35 -3.76
N ASP A 116 -5.87 12.80 -3.28
CA ASP A 116 -6.10 12.54 -1.85
C ASP A 116 -5.20 11.42 -1.30
N LEU A 117 -4.98 10.36 -2.09
CA LEU A 117 -4.12 9.24 -1.71
C LEU A 117 -2.65 9.66 -1.68
N VAL A 118 -2.22 10.52 -2.62
CA VAL A 118 -0.89 11.15 -2.59
C VAL A 118 -0.74 12.05 -1.35
N ALA A 119 -1.77 12.82 -1.00
CA ALA A 119 -1.74 13.65 0.20
C ALA A 119 -1.63 12.81 1.49
N ASP A 120 -2.28 11.64 1.56
CA ASP A 120 -2.09 10.69 2.66
C ASP A 120 -0.66 10.16 2.73
N ALA A 121 -0.05 9.79 1.60
CA ALA A 121 1.32 9.31 1.55
C ALA A 121 2.32 10.37 2.06
N VAL A 122 2.12 11.64 1.66
CA VAL A 122 2.91 12.78 2.17
C VAL A 122 2.73 12.96 3.67
N ALA A 123 1.47 12.96 4.15
CA ALA A 123 1.17 13.10 5.57
C ALA A 123 1.82 12.00 6.43
N VAL A 124 1.90 10.77 5.91
CA VAL A 124 2.61 9.66 6.56
C VAL A 124 4.10 9.97 6.69
N VAL A 125 4.77 10.43 5.63
CA VAL A 125 6.20 10.79 5.64
C VAL A 125 6.45 11.88 6.68
N GLU A 126 5.66 12.94 6.68
CA GLU A 126 5.74 14.05 7.63
C GLU A 126 5.51 13.61 9.08
N ALA A 127 4.48 12.78 9.32
CA ALA A 127 4.15 12.27 10.66
C ALA A 127 5.21 11.32 11.22
N LEU A 128 5.99 10.68 10.35
CA LEU A 128 7.15 9.87 10.73
C LEU A 128 8.41 10.71 11.02
N GLY A 129 8.32 12.05 10.84
CA GLY A 129 9.40 13.00 11.09
C GLY A 129 10.44 13.06 9.97
N GLU A 130 10.10 12.54 8.78
CA GLU A 130 10.99 12.53 7.62
C GLU A 130 10.65 13.66 6.65
N ARG A 131 11.65 14.11 5.89
CA ARG A 131 11.47 15.10 4.82
C ARG A 131 11.29 14.44 3.47
N THR A 132 11.93 13.30 3.28
CA THR A 132 11.90 12.54 2.02
C THR A 132 11.79 11.06 2.29
N ALA A 133 11.25 10.32 1.33
CA ALA A 133 11.14 8.87 1.35
C ALA A 133 11.40 8.27 -0.04
N VAL A 134 11.72 6.98 -0.06
CA VAL A 134 11.47 6.14 -1.23
C VAL A 134 10.05 5.61 -1.10
N VAL A 135 9.26 5.60 -2.16
CA VAL A 135 7.94 4.98 -2.18
C VAL A 135 7.95 3.74 -3.06
N VAL A 136 7.40 2.64 -2.55
CA VAL A 136 7.26 1.38 -3.28
C VAL A 136 5.81 0.95 -3.21
N GLY A 137 5.21 0.64 -4.35
CA GLY A 137 3.81 0.24 -4.42
C GLY A 137 3.59 -1.03 -5.22
N HIS A 138 2.53 -1.76 -4.89
CA HIS A 138 2.06 -2.94 -5.59
C HIS A 138 0.60 -2.73 -6.05
N ASP A 139 0.23 -3.15 -7.26
CA ASP A 139 -1.11 -3.02 -7.84
C ASP A 139 -1.61 -1.55 -7.82
N TRP A 140 -2.74 -1.22 -7.20
CA TRP A 140 -3.15 0.17 -6.98
C TRP A 140 -2.12 0.99 -6.20
N GLY A 141 -1.38 0.34 -5.30
CA GLY A 141 -0.26 0.96 -4.62
C GLY A 141 0.86 1.41 -5.55
N ALA A 142 1.10 0.69 -6.67
CA ALA A 142 2.05 1.13 -7.70
C ALA A 142 1.58 2.42 -8.38
N ASN A 143 0.28 2.53 -8.67
CA ASN A 143 -0.30 3.77 -9.19
C ASN A 143 -0.16 4.92 -8.19
N ILE A 144 -0.44 4.66 -6.90
CA ILE A 144 -0.28 5.68 -5.83
C ILE A 144 1.19 6.10 -5.71
N ALA A 145 2.12 5.14 -5.74
CA ALA A 145 3.55 5.41 -5.67
C ALA A 145 4.05 6.23 -6.87
N ALA A 146 3.63 5.87 -8.08
CA ALA A 146 3.95 6.59 -9.31
C ALA A 146 3.48 8.05 -9.25
N HIS A 147 2.20 8.25 -8.90
CA HIS A 147 1.65 9.61 -8.80
C HIS A 147 2.22 10.39 -7.60
N SER A 148 2.61 9.72 -6.53
CA SER A 148 3.35 10.36 -5.43
C SER A 148 4.70 10.91 -5.90
N ALA A 149 5.46 10.11 -6.66
CA ALA A 149 6.72 10.57 -7.25
C ALA A 149 6.52 11.68 -8.27
N LEU A 150 5.50 11.57 -9.15
CA LEU A 150 5.18 12.57 -10.15
C LEU A 150 4.79 13.93 -9.55
N LEU A 151 3.88 13.92 -8.56
CA LEU A 151 3.25 15.13 -8.03
C LEU A 151 4.04 15.75 -6.86
N ARG A 152 4.83 14.95 -6.15
CA ARG A 152 5.62 15.37 -4.98
C ARG A 152 7.07 14.90 -5.06
N PRO A 153 7.80 15.30 -6.13
CA PRO A 153 9.23 14.98 -6.28
C PRO A 153 10.10 15.57 -5.17
N ASP A 154 9.59 16.56 -4.46
CA ASP A 154 10.21 17.16 -3.28
C ASP A 154 10.20 16.21 -2.05
N VAL A 155 9.25 15.28 -1.99
CA VAL A 155 9.09 14.30 -0.91
C VAL A 155 9.57 12.91 -1.34
N PHE A 156 9.20 12.46 -2.54
CA PHE A 156 9.51 11.11 -3.00
C PHE A 156 10.71 11.12 -3.95
N ARG A 157 11.88 10.79 -3.39
CA ARG A 157 13.18 10.86 -4.10
C ARG A 157 13.46 9.68 -5.04
N ALA A 158 12.71 8.58 -4.90
CA ALA A 158 12.78 7.39 -5.76
C ALA A 158 11.48 6.59 -5.67
N VAL A 159 11.17 5.78 -6.69
CA VAL A 159 9.93 5.00 -6.78
C VAL A 159 10.16 3.57 -7.24
N GLY A 160 9.58 2.60 -6.52
CA GLY A 160 9.50 1.19 -6.93
C GLY A 160 8.07 0.81 -7.30
N LEU A 161 7.89 0.20 -8.47
CA LEU A 161 6.60 -0.20 -9.03
C LEU A 161 6.57 -1.72 -9.17
N LEU A 162 5.63 -2.35 -8.47
CA LEU A 162 5.46 -3.80 -8.49
C LEU A 162 4.14 -4.15 -9.18
N SER A 163 4.17 -5.11 -10.12
CA SER A 163 3.05 -5.58 -10.93
C SER A 163 2.62 -4.59 -12.01
N VAL A 164 2.16 -3.40 -11.62
CA VAL A 164 1.58 -2.41 -12.55
C VAL A 164 2.65 -1.42 -13.01
N PRO A 165 2.98 -1.38 -14.33
CA PRO A 165 3.92 -0.42 -14.87
C PRO A 165 3.35 0.99 -14.90
N TYR A 166 4.22 1.99 -14.88
CA TYR A 166 3.80 3.38 -15.03
C TYR A 166 3.26 3.69 -16.42
N THR A 167 2.04 4.16 -16.45
CA THR A 167 1.41 4.79 -17.61
C THR A 167 1.19 6.26 -17.28
N PRO A 168 1.78 7.21 -18.04
CA PRO A 168 1.56 8.63 -17.81
C PRO A 168 0.07 9.01 -17.88
N PRO A 169 -0.37 10.03 -17.13
CA PRO A 169 -1.72 10.58 -17.30
C PRO A 169 -2.03 10.96 -18.75
N GLY A 170 -3.28 10.89 -19.16
CA GLY A 170 -3.74 11.17 -20.52
C GLY A 170 -4.39 9.96 -21.19
N GLY A 171 -4.45 9.99 -22.52
CA GLY A 171 -5.13 8.96 -23.30
C GLY A 171 -6.67 9.00 -23.17
N PRO A 172 -7.37 7.94 -23.59
CA PRO A 172 -8.83 7.87 -23.52
C PRO A 172 -9.31 7.87 -22.05
N ARG A 173 -10.53 8.37 -21.85
CA ARG A 173 -11.17 8.32 -20.54
C ARG A 173 -11.31 6.87 -20.06
N PRO A 174 -10.97 6.52 -18.82
CA PRO A 174 -10.98 5.13 -18.35
C PRO A 174 -12.32 4.41 -18.57
N SER A 175 -13.45 5.04 -18.25
CA SER A 175 -14.77 4.45 -18.47
C SER A 175 -15.05 4.12 -19.94
N GLU A 176 -14.58 4.95 -20.89
CA GLU A 176 -14.73 4.72 -22.33
C GLU A 176 -13.80 3.58 -22.80
N ALA A 177 -12.56 3.57 -22.32
CA ALA A 177 -11.59 2.52 -22.64
C ALA A 177 -12.06 1.14 -22.17
N PHE A 178 -12.57 1.03 -20.95
CA PHE A 178 -13.08 -0.23 -20.41
C PHE A 178 -14.42 -0.66 -21.05
N ALA A 179 -15.28 0.29 -21.41
CA ALA A 179 -16.48 -0.02 -22.17
C ALA A 179 -16.15 -0.60 -23.57
N ALA A 180 -15.09 -0.08 -24.21
CA ALA A 180 -14.62 -0.62 -25.49
C ALA A 180 -14.08 -2.06 -25.37
N MET A 181 -13.51 -2.46 -24.24
CA MET A 181 -13.11 -3.85 -23.99
C MET A 181 -14.31 -4.81 -23.94
N SER A 182 -15.48 -4.32 -23.58
CA SER A 182 -16.74 -5.08 -23.48
C SER A 182 -17.55 -5.08 -24.78
N ASP A 183 -17.02 -4.53 -25.89
CA ASP A 183 -17.69 -4.50 -27.18
C ASP A 183 -18.04 -5.93 -27.64
N PRO A 184 -19.32 -6.22 -28.04
CA PRO A 184 -19.72 -7.52 -28.58
C PRO A 184 -18.90 -7.96 -29.80
N ALA A 185 -18.35 -7.03 -30.56
CA ALA A 185 -17.48 -7.28 -31.71
C ALA A 185 -15.98 -7.37 -31.31
N GLY A 186 -15.66 -7.09 -30.05
CA GLY A 186 -14.31 -7.10 -29.52
C GLY A 186 -13.83 -8.50 -29.13
N PRO A 187 -12.57 -8.60 -28.68
CA PRO A 187 -11.93 -9.88 -28.37
C PRO A 187 -12.60 -10.62 -27.20
N PHE A 188 -13.32 -9.92 -26.32
CA PHE A 188 -13.97 -10.51 -25.14
C PHE A 188 -15.49 -10.72 -25.32
N ALA A 189 -16.01 -10.58 -26.55
CA ALA A 189 -17.38 -11.00 -26.97
C ALA A 189 -18.48 -10.58 -25.98
N GLY A 190 -18.52 -9.32 -25.57
CA GLY A 190 -19.58 -8.76 -24.73
C GLY A 190 -19.45 -9.14 -23.24
N GLN A 191 -18.35 -9.72 -22.81
CA GLN A 191 -18.05 -9.90 -21.40
C GLN A 191 -17.69 -8.55 -20.78
N GLU A 192 -18.03 -8.35 -19.50
CA GLU A 192 -17.77 -7.12 -18.79
C GLU A 192 -16.40 -7.18 -18.10
N PHE A 193 -15.54 -6.18 -18.34
CA PHE A 193 -14.27 -6.08 -17.66
C PHE A 193 -14.49 -5.76 -16.17
N TYR A 194 -13.73 -6.41 -15.27
CA TYR A 194 -13.93 -6.31 -13.81
C TYR A 194 -13.95 -4.87 -13.29
N VAL A 195 -13.15 -3.96 -13.89
CA VAL A 195 -13.15 -2.55 -13.50
C VAL A 195 -14.50 -1.90 -13.76
N SER A 196 -15.17 -2.24 -14.87
CA SER A 196 -16.54 -1.78 -15.16
C SER A 196 -17.53 -2.38 -14.16
N TYR A 197 -17.37 -3.66 -13.83
CA TYR A 197 -18.18 -4.34 -12.81
C TYR A 197 -18.14 -3.64 -11.44
N PHE A 198 -16.98 -3.08 -11.06
CA PHE A 198 -16.81 -2.38 -9.78
C PHE A 198 -17.33 -0.94 -9.77
N GLN A 199 -17.73 -0.37 -10.93
CA GLN A 199 -18.21 1.02 -10.97
C GLN A 199 -19.57 1.22 -10.29
N GLU A 200 -20.48 0.26 -10.38
CA GLU A 200 -21.81 0.37 -9.80
C GLU A 200 -21.75 0.18 -8.27
N PRO A 201 -22.09 1.22 -7.45
CA PRO A 201 -22.10 1.10 -6.01
C PRO A 201 -23.06 -0.01 -5.52
N GLY A 202 -22.58 -0.84 -4.62
CA GLY A 202 -23.35 -1.93 -4.02
C GLY A 202 -23.34 -3.24 -4.81
N ARG A 203 -22.97 -3.25 -6.09
CA ARG A 203 -23.00 -4.46 -6.93
C ARG A 203 -21.93 -5.47 -6.51
N ALA A 204 -20.68 -5.04 -6.46
CA ALA A 204 -19.57 -5.90 -6.04
C ALA A 204 -19.63 -6.19 -4.52
N GLU A 205 -20.04 -5.21 -3.72
CA GLU A 205 -20.27 -5.40 -2.28
C GLU A 205 -21.27 -6.53 -2.02
N ALA A 206 -22.39 -6.56 -2.75
CA ALA A 206 -23.42 -7.61 -2.60
C ALA A 206 -22.91 -9.02 -2.97
N GLU A 207 -21.88 -9.10 -3.82
CA GLU A 207 -21.22 -10.37 -4.14
C GLU A 207 -20.18 -10.76 -3.08
N ILE A 208 -19.36 -9.80 -2.66
CA ILE A 208 -18.18 -10.06 -1.83
C ILE A 208 -18.54 -10.24 -0.36
N GLU A 209 -19.36 -9.33 0.19
CA GLU A 209 -19.57 -9.21 1.64
C GLU A 209 -20.32 -10.41 2.29
N PRO A 210 -21.18 -11.15 1.61
CA PRO A 210 -21.78 -12.36 2.19
C PRO A 210 -20.78 -13.51 2.45
N ASP A 211 -19.65 -13.53 1.73
CA ASP A 211 -18.62 -14.57 1.85
C ASP A 211 -17.25 -13.98 1.46
N VAL A 212 -16.79 -13.01 2.26
CA VAL A 212 -15.51 -12.32 2.05
C VAL A 212 -14.35 -13.31 1.92
N ARG A 213 -14.28 -14.28 2.84
CA ARG A 213 -13.18 -15.22 2.89
C ARG A 213 -13.11 -16.11 1.64
N GLY A 214 -14.24 -16.68 1.22
CA GLY A 214 -14.31 -17.50 0.01
C GLY A 214 -14.02 -16.69 -1.26
N TRP A 215 -14.53 -15.46 -1.32
CA TRP A 215 -14.26 -14.58 -2.46
C TRP A 215 -12.76 -14.21 -2.56
N LEU A 216 -12.12 -13.84 -1.45
CA LEU A 216 -10.69 -13.56 -1.41
C LEU A 216 -9.84 -14.78 -1.77
N ALA A 217 -10.18 -15.96 -1.24
CA ALA A 217 -9.48 -17.21 -1.59
C ALA A 217 -9.52 -17.46 -3.10
N GLY A 218 -10.69 -17.28 -3.72
CA GLY A 218 -10.87 -17.45 -5.16
C GLY A 218 -10.07 -16.43 -5.98
N LEU A 219 -10.13 -15.15 -5.61
CA LEU A 219 -9.38 -14.09 -6.32
C LEU A 219 -7.87 -14.29 -6.19
N TYR A 220 -7.38 -14.53 -4.96
CA TYR A 220 -5.95 -14.76 -4.76
C TYR A 220 -5.45 -15.97 -5.54
N ALA A 221 -6.23 -17.06 -5.58
CA ALA A 221 -5.90 -18.24 -6.37
C ALA A 221 -5.93 -17.95 -7.88
N ALA A 222 -6.93 -17.19 -8.35
CA ALA A 222 -7.11 -16.85 -9.76
C ALA A 222 -5.94 -16.04 -10.34
N LEU A 223 -5.25 -15.26 -9.51
CA LEU A 223 -4.14 -14.39 -9.93
C LEU A 223 -2.76 -14.88 -9.47
N SER A 224 -2.67 -16.07 -8.85
CA SER A 224 -1.40 -16.68 -8.44
C SER A 224 -0.88 -17.67 -9.48
N ALA A 225 0.40 -17.65 -9.77
CA ALA A 225 1.04 -18.48 -10.79
C ALA A 225 0.73 -19.99 -10.68
N GLY A 226 0.64 -20.50 -9.44
CA GLY A 226 0.45 -21.94 -9.19
C GLY A 226 -0.99 -22.45 -9.24
N THR A 227 -1.98 -21.55 -9.34
CA THR A 227 -3.41 -21.86 -9.21
C THR A 227 -4.30 -21.09 -10.19
N MET A 228 -3.74 -20.16 -10.98
CA MET A 228 -4.49 -19.40 -11.99
C MET A 228 -5.14 -20.31 -13.04
N PRO A 229 -6.27 -19.88 -13.63
CA PRO A 229 -6.90 -20.60 -14.72
C PRO A 229 -5.97 -20.82 -15.90
N GLY A 230 -6.09 -21.97 -16.55
CA GLY A 230 -5.36 -22.27 -17.77
C GLY A 230 -5.83 -21.46 -18.97
N PRO A 231 -5.08 -21.44 -20.09
CA PRO A 231 -5.43 -20.64 -21.29
C PRO A 231 -6.76 -20.99 -21.94
N GLN A 232 -7.34 -22.14 -21.61
CA GLN A 232 -8.63 -22.61 -22.14
C GLN A 232 -9.79 -22.35 -21.16
N GLU A 233 -9.48 -21.88 -19.95
CA GLU A 233 -10.47 -21.55 -18.93
C GLU A 233 -10.89 -20.08 -19.04
N PRO A 234 -12.06 -19.72 -18.52
CA PRO A 234 -12.51 -18.33 -18.53
C PRO A 234 -11.54 -17.40 -17.76
N ASP A 235 -11.21 -16.27 -18.38
CA ASP A 235 -10.35 -15.27 -17.78
C ASP A 235 -11.04 -14.61 -16.55
N PRO A 236 -10.42 -14.61 -15.36
CA PRO A 236 -11.00 -14.06 -14.13
C PRO A 236 -11.20 -12.54 -14.17
N HIS A 237 -10.59 -11.83 -15.10
CA HIS A 237 -10.75 -10.39 -15.24
C HIS A 237 -12.03 -9.99 -15.98
N PHE A 238 -12.77 -10.96 -16.54
CA PHE A 238 -14.00 -10.70 -17.29
C PHE A 238 -15.20 -11.41 -16.66
N VAL A 239 -16.29 -10.68 -16.50
CA VAL A 239 -17.56 -11.19 -15.96
C VAL A 239 -18.49 -11.54 -17.12
N ALA A 240 -19.09 -12.72 -17.09
CA ALA A 240 -20.09 -13.11 -18.09
C ALA A 240 -21.33 -12.20 -17.99
N PRO A 241 -22.09 -11.98 -19.10
CA PRO A 241 -23.33 -11.22 -19.05
C PRO A 241 -24.29 -11.76 -17.98
N GLY A 242 -24.68 -10.90 -17.03
CA GLY A 242 -25.54 -11.27 -15.90
C GLY A 242 -24.91 -12.18 -14.84
N GLY A 243 -23.61 -12.49 -14.96
CA GLY A 243 -22.85 -13.29 -14.03
C GLY A 243 -22.22 -12.46 -12.91
N ARG A 244 -21.43 -13.15 -12.10
CA ARG A 244 -20.61 -12.58 -11.00
C ARG A 244 -19.14 -12.81 -11.28
N MET A 245 -18.28 -11.97 -10.73
CA MET A 245 -16.83 -12.12 -10.87
C MET A 245 -16.33 -13.47 -10.32
N ARG A 246 -16.85 -13.89 -9.15
CA ARG A 246 -16.49 -15.18 -8.54
C ARG A 246 -16.83 -16.41 -9.37
N ASP A 247 -17.76 -16.32 -10.30
CA ASP A 247 -18.12 -17.42 -11.20
C ASP A 247 -16.96 -17.81 -12.16
N ARG A 248 -15.92 -16.96 -12.21
CA ARG A 248 -14.71 -17.13 -13.02
C ARG A 248 -13.50 -17.57 -12.19
N PHE A 249 -13.62 -17.59 -10.86
CA PHE A 249 -12.53 -18.04 -10.02
C PHE A 249 -12.39 -19.56 -10.09
N PRO A 250 -11.15 -20.08 -10.11
CA PRO A 250 -10.96 -21.52 -9.96
C PRO A 250 -11.50 -21.97 -8.61
N ASP A 251 -12.02 -23.19 -8.55
CA ASP A 251 -12.24 -23.81 -7.24
C ASP A 251 -10.87 -24.04 -6.60
N PRO A 252 -10.52 -23.31 -5.53
CA PRO A 252 -9.21 -23.46 -4.92
C PRO A 252 -9.22 -24.71 -4.02
N GLY A 253 -9.43 -25.89 -4.59
CA GLY A 253 -9.28 -27.15 -3.84
C GLY A 253 -7.96 -27.21 -3.07
N ARG A 254 -7.03 -26.29 -3.39
CA ARG A 254 -5.79 -25.99 -2.68
C ARG A 254 -5.44 -24.51 -2.86
N LEU A 255 -5.24 -23.80 -1.74
CA LEU A 255 -4.74 -22.44 -1.74
C LEU A 255 -3.32 -22.35 -2.36
N PRO A 256 -2.95 -21.22 -2.97
CA PRO A 256 -1.56 -20.94 -3.37
C PRO A 256 -0.60 -21.13 -2.19
N SER A 257 0.62 -21.58 -2.43
CA SER A 257 1.58 -21.92 -1.36
C SER A 257 1.92 -20.76 -0.42
N TRP A 258 1.82 -19.53 -0.88
CA TRP A 258 2.05 -18.31 -0.08
C TRP A 258 0.84 -17.90 0.78
N LEU A 259 -0.35 -18.38 0.43
CA LEU A 259 -1.63 -18.07 1.09
C LEU A 259 -2.04 -19.22 1.99
N THR A 260 -1.51 -19.26 3.22
CA THR A 260 -1.99 -20.22 4.23
C THR A 260 -3.36 -19.80 4.76
N GLU A 261 -4.05 -20.72 5.45
CA GLU A 261 -5.34 -20.41 6.09
C GLU A 261 -5.22 -19.19 7.03
N GLU A 262 -4.13 -19.12 7.82
CA GLU A 262 -3.89 -18.01 8.75
C GLU A 262 -3.65 -16.68 8.00
N VAL A 263 -2.98 -16.70 6.86
CA VAL A 263 -2.78 -15.50 6.02
C VAL A 263 -4.10 -15.04 5.43
N LEU A 264 -4.90 -15.97 4.93
CA LEU A 264 -6.24 -15.68 4.41
C LEU A 264 -7.16 -15.13 5.50
N ASP A 265 -7.11 -15.68 6.72
CA ASP A 265 -7.90 -15.20 7.86
C ASP A 265 -7.55 -13.76 8.26
N VAL A 266 -6.28 -13.35 8.12
CA VAL A 266 -5.87 -11.96 8.35
C VAL A 266 -6.54 -11.02 7.34
N TYR A 267 -6.48 -11.34 6.05
CA TYR A 267 -7.11 -10.52 5.02
C TYR A 267 -8.64 -10.51 5.13
N ALA A 268 -9.25 -11.66 5.30
CA ALA A 268 -10.70 -11.77 5.44
C ALA A 268 -11.22 -10.99 6.64
N GLY A 269 -10.58 -11.14 7.81
CA GLY A 269 -10.98 -10.43 9.02
C GLY A 269 -10.87 -8.90 8.92
N GLU A 270 -9.91 -8.37 8.13
CA GLU A 270 -9.87 -6.93 7.87
C GLU A 270 -11.08 -6.47 7.02
N PHE A 271 -11.42 -7.17 5.94
CA PHE A 271 -12.55 -6.82 5.08
C PHE A 271 -13.92 -7.11 5.72
N GLU A 272 -14.06 -8.19 6.50
CA GLU A 272 -15.28 -8.47 7.29
C GLU A 272 -15.58 -7.33 8.28
N ARG A 273 -14.53 -6.74 8.84
CA ARG A 273 -14.64 -5.61 9.77
C ARG A 273 -14.89 -4.28 9.06
N THR A 274 -14.34 -4.07 7.86
CA THR A 274 -14.37 -2.77 7.18
C THR A 274 -15.46 -2.66 6.14
N GLY A 275 -15.97 -3.76 5.62
CA GLY A 275 -16.66 -3.81 4.34
C GLY A 275 -15.68 -3.58 3.18
N THR A 276 -16.17 -3.64 1.98
CA THR A 276 -15.40 -3.53 0.72
C THR A 276 -15.58 -2.19 0.02
N THR A 277 -16.59 -1.42 0.37
CA THR A 277 -16.94 -0.15 -0.29
C THR A 277 -15.78 0.83 -0.37
N GLY A 278 -15.01 1.00 0.72
CA GLY A 278 -13.88 1.91 0.74
C GLY A 278 -12.80 1.52 -0.29
N ALA A 279 -12.50 0.23 -0.40
CA ALA A 279 -11.56 -0.29 -1.38
C ALA A 279 -12.07 -0.14 -2.82
N LEU A 280 -13.35 -0.41 -3.05
CA LEU A 280 -14.00 -0.30 -4.38
C LEU A 280 -14.15 1.15 -4.84
N ASN A 281 -14.28 2.10 -3.92
CA ASN A 281 -14.35 3.53 -4.26
C ASN A 281 -13.10 4.02 -5.00
N ARG A 282 -11.94 3.38 -4.82
CA ARG A 282 -10.75 3.68 -5.60
C ARG A 282 -10.99 3.48 -7.10
N TYR A 283 -11.62 2.39 -7.49
CA TYR A 283 -11.99 2.11 -8.89
C TYR A 283 -13.00 3.12 -9.43
N ARG A 284 -13.92 3.59 -8.60
CA ARG A 284 -14.97 4.57 -8.95
C ARG A 284 -14.44 5.99 -9.15
N CYS A 285 -13.17 6.25 -8.79
CA CYS A 285 -12.53 7.55 -8.99
C CYS A 285 -11.73 7.70 -10.29
N MET A 286 -11.57 6.65 -11.10
CA MET A 286 -10.66 6.66 -12.25
C MET A 286 -10.92 7.78 -13.24
N ASP A 287 -12.19 8.07 -13.58
CA ASP A 287 -12.55 9.17 -14.48
C ASP A 287 -12.30 10.56 -13.86
N ARG A 288 -12.42 10.66 -12.53
CA ARG A 288 -12.10 11.88 -11.80
C ARG A 288 -10.59 12.13 -11.78
N ASP A 289 -9.81 11.07 -11.56
CA ASP A 289 -8.35 11.12 -11.61
C ASP A 289 -7.86 11.51 -13.00
N TRP A 290 -8.48 10.98 -14.05
CA TRP A 290 -8.17 11.35 -15.43
C TRP A 290 -8.33 12.86 -15.65
N ALA A 291 -9.41 13.44 -15.12
CA ALA A 291 -9.65 14.89 -15.21
C ALA A 291 -8.70 15.70 -14.32
N ASP A 292 -8.47 15.26 -13.06
CA ASP A 292 -7.60 15.93 -12.08
C ASP A 292 -6.13 15.96 -12.55
N LEU A 293 -5.69 14.91 -13.25
CA LEU A 293 -4.32 14.73 -13.72
C LEU A 293 -4.06 15.26 -15.15
N ALA A 294 -5.06 15.85 -15.80
CA ALA A 294 -4.96 16.32 -17.18
C ALA A 294 -3.77 17.30 -17.42
N ALA A 295 -3.42 18.11 -16.42
CA ALA A 295 -2.26 19.00 -16.50
C ALA A 295 -0.90 18.26 -16.55
N HIS A 296 -0.89 16.96 -16.26
CA HIS A 296 0.29 16.08 -16.27
C HIS A 296 0.27 15.07 -17.43
N GLU A 297 -0.52 15.34 -18.47
CA GLU A 297 -0.59 14.46 -19.65
C GLU A 297 0.81 14.18 -20.22
N GLY A 298 1.14 12.90 -20.40
CA GLY A 298 2.42 12.44 -20.93
C GLY A 298 3.64 12.69 -20.03
N ALA A 299 3.46 13.20 -18.81
CA ALA A 299 4.56 13.58 -17.93
C ALA A 299 5.39 12.36 -17.48
N PRO A 300 6.74 12.39 -17.60
CA PRO A 300 7.61 11.34 -17.12
C PRO A 300 7.86 11.47 -15.61
N ILE A 301 8.18 10.34 -14.97
CA ILE A 301 8.78 10.31 -13.63
C ILE A 301 10.29 10.25 -13.79
N THR A 302 11.00 11.27 -13.32
CA THR A 302 12.45 11.44 -13.56
C THR A 302 13.34 10.89 -12.44
N GLN A 303 12.76 10.56 -11.30
CA GLN A 303 13.48 9.99 -10.15
C GLN A 303 14.03 8.59 -10.46
N PRO A 304 15.07 8.15 -9.74
CA PRO A 304 15.50 6.76 -9.76
C PRO A 304 14.30 5.83 -9.56
N SER A 305 14.13 4.86 -10.46
CA SER A 305 12.96 4.00 -10.48
C SER A 305 13.36 2.54 -10.59
N LEU A 306 12.50 1.67 -10.03
CA LEU A 306 12.55 0.22 -10.18
C LEU A 306 11.20 -0.27 -10.70
N PHE A 307 11.21 -1.25 -11.61
CA PHE A 307 10.02 -2.02 -11.97
C PHE A 307 10.24 -3.51 -11.72
N LEU A 308 9.26 -4.16 -11.07
CA LEU A 308 9.20 -5.61 -10.90
C LEU A 308 7.83 -6.10 -11.36
N GLY A 309 7.77 -6.95 -12.39
CA GLY A 309 6.54 -7.57 -12.88
C GLY A 309 6.53 -9.09 -12.68
N GLY A 310 5.35 -9.69 -12.66
CA GLY A 310 5.18 -11.14 -12.78
C GLY A 310 5.02 -11.58 -14.24
N GLY A 311 5.72 -12.61 -14.69
CA GLY A 311 5.63 -13.09 -16.07
C GLY A 311 4.26 -13.68 -16.45
N LEU A 312 3.46 -14.03 -15.45
CA LEU A 312 2.09 -14.52 -15.59
C LEU A 312 1.04 -13.50 -15.08
N ASP A 313 1.47 -12.32 -14.65
CA ASP A 313 0.59 -11.25 -14.21
C ASP A 313 -0.04 -10.52 -15.39
N ALA A 314 -1.38 -10.45 -15.42
CA ALA A 314 -2.12 -9.74 -16.44
C ALA A 314 -1.73 -8.26 -16.54
N SER A 315 -1.49 -7.59 -15.41
CA SER A 315 -1.05 -6.19 -15.40
C SER A 315 0.30 -5.99 -16.10
N THR A 316 1.22 -6.92 -15.92
CA THR A 316 2.52 -6.89 -16.60
C THR A 316 2.39 -7.21 -18.09
N THR A 317 1.58 -8.23 -18.44
CA THR A 317 1.48 -8.71 -19.81
C THR A 317 0.63 -7.82 -20.70
N TRP A 318 -0.50 -7.31 -20.21
CA TRP A 318 -1.39 -6.42 -20.99
C TRP A 318 -0.84 -5.01 -21.14
N LEU A 319 0.01 -4.57 -20.21
CA LEU A 319 0.64 -3.26 -20.26
C LEU A 319 2.10 -3.34 -20.75
N SER A 320 2.44 -4.33 -21.54
CA SER A 320 3.79 -4.49 -22.15
C SER A 320 4.25 -3.25 -22.92
N ASP A 321 3.34 -2.57 -23.64
CA ASP A 321 3.64 -1.32 -24.34
C ASP A 321 4.08 -0.20 -23.37
N ALA A 322 3.53 -0.16 -22.16
CA ALA A 322 3.96 0.79 -21.12
C ALA A 322 5.38 0.46 -20.62
N ILE A 323 5.72 -0.84 -20.51
CA ILE A 323 7.07 -1.28 -20.15
C ILE A 323 8.07 -0.92 -21.26
N GLU A 324 7.72 -1.12 -22.51
CA GLU A 324 8.52 -0.71 -23.67
C GLU A 324 8.74 0.81 -23.73
N ALA A 325 7.77 1.58 -23.23
CA ALA A 325 7.83 3.04 -23.18
C ALA A 325 8.70 3.59 -22.01
N PHE A 326 9.16 2.78 -21.08
CA PHE A 326 9.97 3.21 -19.92
C PHE A 326 11.16 4.12 -20.25
N PRO A 327 11.90 3.97 -21.36
CA PRO A 327 12.97 4.91 -21.69
C PRO A 327 12.50 6.38 -21.81
N LYS A 328 11.19 6.57 -22.06
CA LYS A 328 10.57 7.92 -22.17
C LYS A 328 9.81 8.28 -20.89
N THR A 329 9.10 7.33 -20.30
CA THR A 329 8.19 7.57 -19.18
C THR A 329 8.87 7.48 -17.82
N LEU A 330 9.97 6.70 -17.72
CA LEU A 330 10.82 6.53 -16.53
C LEU A 330 12.30 6.73 -16.91
N PRO A 331 12.74 7.93 -17.33
CA PRO A 331 14.14 8.15 -17.74
C PRO A 331 15.15 7.87 -16.62
N GLY A 332 14.73 7.84 -15.35
CA GLY A 332 15.52 7.46 -14.19
C GLY A 332 15.47 5.97 -13.84
N LEU A 333 14.92 5.11 -14.71
CA LEU A 333 14.81 3.67 -14.44
C LEU A 333 16.18 3.03 -14.26
N SER A 334 16.42 2.51 -13.06
CA SER A 334 17.70 1.87 -12.70
C SER A 334 17.68 0.37 -12.97
N ALA A 335 16.50 -0.26 -12.81
CA ALA A 335 16.32 -1.70 -13.04
C ALA A 335 14.86 -2.02 -13.41
N SER A 336 14.68 -3.01 -14.29
CA SER A 336 13.39 -3.56 -14.68
C SER A 336 13.52 -5.08 -14.77
N HIS A 337 12.69 -5.81 -14.02
CA HIS A 337 12.71 -7.25 -14.00
C HIS A 337 11.29 -7.80 -14.12
N VAL A 338 11.14 -8.83 -14.95
CA VAL A 338 9.92 -9.65 -15.02
C VAL A 338 10.26 -11.03 -14.50
N LEU A 339 9.60 -11.45 -13.42
CA LEU A 339 9.89 -12.70 -12.71
C LEU A 339 9.17 -13.86 -13.40
N ASP A 340 9.92 -14.77 -13.99
CA ASP A 340 9.37 -15.95 -14.68
C ASP A 340 8.56 -16.83 -13.72
N GLY A 341 7.39 -17.30 -14.19
CA GLY A 341 6.51 -18.17 -13.40
C GLY A 341 6.02 -17.54 -12.10
N CYS A 342 5.89 -16.21 -12.06
CA CYS A 342 5.33 -15.43 -10.97
C CYS A 342 4.02 -14.78 -11.44
N GLY A 343 2.99 -14.83 -10.59
CA GLY A 343 1.70 -14.19 -10.82
C GLY A 343 1.69 -12.74 -10.32
N HIS A 344 0.48 -12.29 -9.96
CA HIS A 344 0.22 -10.93 -9.55
C HIS A 344 0.81 -10.56 -8.18
N TRP A 345 0.85 -11.50 -7.24
CA TRP A 345 1.22 -11.25 -5.84
C TRP A 345 2.71 -11.42 -5.59
N LEU A 346 3.56 -10.85 -6.45
CA LEU A 346 5.01 -11.15 -6.53
C LEU A 346 5.75 -10.96 -5.20
N GLN A 347 5.39 -9.98 -4.35
CA GLN A 347 6.01 -9.76 -3.05
C GLN A 347 5.64 -10.85 -2.03
N GLN A 348 4.61 -11.65 -2.32
CA GLN A 348 4.13 -12.76 -1.52
C GLN A 348 4.44 -14.13 -2.16
N GLU A 349 4.40 -14.23 -3.49
CA GLU A 349 4.73 -15.45 -4.23
C GLU A 349 6.24 -15.73 -4.29
N ARG A 350 7.05 -14.66 -4.40
CA ARG A 350 8.51 -14.69 -4.56
C ARG A 350 9.19 -13.73 -3.58
N PRO A 351 8.96 -13.90 -2.25
CA PRO A 351 9.41 -12.92 -1.27
C PRO A 351 10.92 -12.76 -1.22
N GLU A 352 11.70 -13.84 -1.33
CA GLU A 352 13.16 -13.79 -1.27
C GLU A 352 13.74 -13.04 -2.47
N GLU A 353 13.23 -13.31 -3.67
CA GLU A 353 13.68 -12.66 -4.90
C GLU A 353 13.29 -11.19 -4.94
N THR A 354 12.05 -10.89 -4.57
CA THR A 354 11.55 -9.51 -4.45
C THR A 354 12.38 -8.72 -3.42
N ASN A 355 12.66 -9.31 -2.25
CA ASN A 355 13.47 -8.68 -1.22
C ASN A 355 14.90 -8.40 -1.70
N ARG A 356 15.51 -9.35 -2.39
CA ARG A 356 16.87 -9.18 -2.96
C ARG A 356 16.89 -8.01 -3.93
N LEU A 357 16.01 -8.00 -4.92
CA LEU A 357 15.95 -6.96 -5.95
C LEU A 357 15.65 -5.58 -5.37
N LEU A 358 14.69 -5.48 -4.44
CA LEU A 358 14.40 -4.23 -3.74
C LEU A 358 15.60 -3.74 -2.94
N THR A 359 16.27 -4.61 -2.19
CA THR A 359 17.41 -4.24 -1.35
C THR A 359 18.60 -3.81 -2.17
N GLU A 360 18.92 -4.53 -3.25
CA GLU A 360 19.99 -4.17 -4.18
C GLU A 360 19.75 -2.79 -4.80
N TRP A 361 18.54 -2.55 -5.30
CA TRP A 361 18.17 -1.23 -5.84
C TRP A 361 18.26 -0.12 -4.81
N LEU A 362 17.65 -0.30 -3.63
CA LEU A 362 17.63 0.72 -2.57
C LEU A 362 19.04 1.08 -2.07
N THR A 363 19.93 0.08 -1.97
CA THR A 363 21.32 0.29 -1.54
C THR A 363 22.13 1.04 -2.60
N GLY A 364 21.77 0.91 -3.88
CA GLY A 364 22.39 1.62 -4.99
C GLY A 364 21.91 3.06 -5.20
N LEU A 365 20.86 3.50 -4.47
CA LEU A 365 20.33 4.86 -4.62
C LEU A 365 21.33 5.90 -4.07
N PRO A 366 21.42 7.08 -4.71
CA PRO A 366 22.19 8.20 -4.17
C PRO A 366 21.62 8.62 -2.81
N SER A 367 22.55 9.05 -1.91
CA SER A 367 22.25 9.49 -0.54
C SER A 367 21.40 10.75 -0.51
#